data_cc4ad1c429578c4b07a2d34f9f6c6bdb
#
_entry.id   cc4ad1c429578c4b07a2d34f9f6c6bdb
#
_cell.length_a   1.000
_cell.length_b   1.000
_cell.length_c   1.000
_cell.angle_alpha   90.00
_cell.angle_beta   90.00
_cell.angle_gamma   90.00
#
_symmetry.space_group_name_H-M   'P 1'
#
loop_
_entity.id
_entity.type
_entity.pdbx_description
1 polymer ?
#
loop_
_entity_poly.entity_id
_entity_poly.type
_entity_poly.pdbx_seq_one_letter_code
_entity_poly.pdbx_strand_id
1 'polypeptide(L)'
;IELGLVGSEMCIRDRVYETYGQLNHAGDNAVLICHALSGSHHAAGYHSEEDRRPGWWDLAIGPGKSIDTNRLYVVCSNNLGCCDGSSGPNTINPATNEPWGGAFPQPQVKDWVRSQKRLAEHLNIRRWAAVIGGSLGGMQALQWAVDFPDWVEHCITLAAAPGLTALATWAILRPW
;
A
#
# COMPACT_ATOMS: atom_id res chain seq x y z
N ILE A 1 -10.77 12.37 -2.10
CA ILE A 1 -9.50 11.81 -1.61
C ILE A 1 -9.35 12.20 -0.16
N GLU A 2 -9.15 11.23 0.70
CA GLU A 2 -8.83 11.46 2.11
C GLU A 2 -7.40 11.00 2.35
N LEU A 3 -6.56 11.93 2.84
CA LEU A 3 -5.18 11.67 3.24
C LEU A 3 -5.14 11.43 4.74
N GLY A 4 -4.58 10.31 5.15
CA GLY A 4 -4.45 9.96 6.56
C GLY A 4 -3.03 9.57 6.94
N LEU A 5 -2.64 9.96 8.15
CA LEU A 5 -1.43 9.50 8.83
C LEU A 5 -1.85 8.59 9.98
N VAL A 6 -1.36 7.36 9.99
CA VAL A 6 -1.64 6.42 11.09
C VAL A 6 -0.45 6.41 12.04
N GLY A 7 -0.70 6.73 13.30
CA GLY A 7 0.32 6.74 14.34
C GLY A 7 0.01 5.79 15.49
N SER A 8 0.92 4.93 15.81
CA SER A 8 1.34 4.52 17.14
C SER A 8 2.53 3.56 17.03
N GLU A 9 3.56 3.85 17.82
CA GLU A 9 4.79 3.07 18.01
C GLU A 9 5.58 2.71 16.74
N MET A 10 6.70 3.34 16.61
CA MET A 10 7.89 3.21 15.73
C MET A 10 7.75 2.61 14.31
N CYS A 11 6.74 1.78 14.02
CA CYS A 11 6.47 1.22 12.69
C CYS A 11 5.22 1.78 12.01
N ILE A 12 4.48 2.71 12.64
CA ILE A 12 3.15 3.11 12.20
C ILE A 12 2.96 4.63 12.25
N ARG A 13 3.86 5.38 12.89
CA ARG A 13 3.69 6.83 13.07
C ARG A 13 3.57 7.61 11.76
N ASP A 14 4.17 7.10 10.69
CA ASP A 14 4.36 7.87 9.47
C ASP A 14 4.05 7.04 8.22
N ARG A 15 2.89 6.36 8.23
CA ARG A 15 2.40 5.72 7.03
C ARG A 15 1.40 6.63 6.33
N VAL A 16 1.76 7.06 5.14
CA VAL A 16 0.86 7.79 4.26
C VAL A 16 -0.04 6.81 3.51
N TYR A 17 -1.32 7.13 3.44
CA TYR A 17 -2.30 6.36 2.69
C TYR A 17 -3.37 7.29 2.09
N GLU A 18 -4.06 6.80 1.10
CA GLU A 18 -5.24 7.43 0.53
C GLU A 18 -6.42 6.49 0.54
N THR A 19 -7.61 7.08 0.62
CA THR A 19 -8.86 6.33 0.54
C THR A 19 -9.81 6.95 -0.46
N TYR A 20 -10.63 6.10 -1.09
CA TYR A 20 -11.60 6.50 -2.09
C TYR A 20 -12.91 5.77 -1.84
N GLY A 21 -14.04 6.46 -1.93
CA GLY A 21 -15.36 5.90 -1.62
C GLY A 21 -15.67 5.88 -0.11
N GLN A 22 -16.59 5.04 0.30
CA GLN A 22 -17.05 4.97 1.69
C GLN A 22 -17.11 3.53 2.20
N LEU A 23 -16.60 3.34 3.43
CA LEU A 23 -16.73 2.06 4.13
C LEU A 23 -18.18 1.86 4.57
N ASN A 24 -18.73 0.67 4.31
CA ASN A 24 -20.06 0.31 4.76
C ASN A 24 -20.05 -0.03 6.27
N HIS A 25 -21.24 -0.13 6.86
CA HIS A 25 -21.41 -0.46 8.29
C HIS A 25 -20.88 -1.86 8.66
N ALA A 26 -20.89 -2.80 7.71
CA ALA A 26 -20.36 -4.13 7.93
C ALA A 26 -18.82 -4.17 7.95
N GLY A 27 -18.16 -3.14 7.39
CA GLY A 27 -16.71 -3.07 7.30
C GLY A 27 -16.11 -4.10 6.33
N ASP A 28 -16.85 -4.50 5.29
CA ASP A 28 -16.50 -5.62 4.41
C ASP A 28 -16.47 -5.29 2.91
N ASN A 29 -16.76 -4.02 2.53
CA ASN A 29 -16.67 -3.56 1.15
C ASN A 29 -15.30 -2.91 0.80
N ALA A 30 -14.29 -3.13 1.63
CA ALA A 30 -12.99 -2.50 1.45
C ALA A 30 -12.12 -3.27 0.45
N VAL A 31 -11.38 -2.53 -0.38
CA VAL A 31 -10.39 -3.05 -1.33
C VAL A 31 -9.03 -2.45 -1.02
N LEU A 32 -8.03 -3.28 -0.76
CA LEU A 32 -6.65 -2.85 -0.59
C LEU A 32 -5.93 -2.88 -1.92
N ILE A 33 -5.33 -1.75 -2.29
CA ILE A 33 -4.45 -1.62 -3.44
C ILE A 33 -3.00 -1.60 -2.97
N CYS A 34 -2.22 -2.59 -3.42
CA CYS A 34 -0.81 -2.70 -3.12
C CYS A 34 0.00 -2.24 -4.34
N HIS A 35 0.73 -1.14 -4.19
CA HIS A 35 1.51 -0.57 -5.30
C HIS A 35 2.80 -1.36 -5.58
N ALA A 36 3.29 -1.24 -6.82
CA ALA A 36 4.57 -1.79 -7.26
C ALA A 36 5.77 -1.01 -6.68
N LEU A 37 7.00 -1.47 -6.96
CA LEU A 37 8.23 -0.86 -6.44
C LEU A 37 8.33 0.65 -6.69
N SER A 38 7.95 1.10 -7.88
CA SER A 38 7.98 2.51 -8.30
C SER A 38 6.65 3.24 -8.12
N GLY A 39 5.67 2.62 -7.45
CA GLY A 39 4.38 3.24 -7.15
C GLY A 39 4.37 3.95 -5.80
N SER A 40 3.25 4.60 -5.52
CA SER A 40 2.98 5.28 -4.25
C SER A 40 1.55 5.03 -3.79
N HIS A 41 1.17 5.64 -2.69
CA HIS A 41 -0.21 5.62 -2.19
C HIS A 41 -1.21 6.36 -3.09
N HIS A 42 -0.74 7.28 -3.95
CA HIS A 42 -1.61 8.06 -4.85
C HIS A 42 -2.08 7.21 -6.03
N ALA A 43 -3.16 6.45 -5.81
CA ALA A 43 -3.66 5.51 -6.80
C ALA A 43 -4.64 6.13 -7.80
N ALA A 44 -5.45 7.13 -7.43
CA ALA A 44 -6.46 7.71 -8.31
C ALA A 44 -6.74 9.18 -8.02
N GLY A 45 -7.31 9.88 -8.98
CA GLY A 45 -7.67 11.30 -8.89
C GLY A 45 -6.46 12.23 -8.94
N TYR A 46 -6.69 13.48 -8.58
CA TYR A 46 -5.70 14.54 -8.50
C TYR A 46 -5.69 15.10 -7.08
N HIS A 47 -4.51 15.46 -6.52
CA HIS A 47 -4.41 16.14 -5.25
C HIS A 47 -4.73 17.64 -5.37
N SER A 48 -4.35 18.22 -6.51
CA SER A 48 -4.56 19.63 -6.82
C SER A 48 -4.81 19.86 -8.31
N GLU A 49 -5.27 21.06 -8.68
CA GLU A 49 -5.40 21.47 -10.07
C GLU A 49 -4.06 21.62 -10.80
N GLU A 50 -2.96 21.72 -10.04
CA GLU A 50 -1.60 21.84 -10.57
C GLU A 50 -0.96 20.48 -10.91
N ASP A 51 -1.57 19.37 -10.51
CA ASP A 51 -1.06 18.04 -10.79
C ASP A 51 -1.07 17.75 -12.29
N ARG A 52 0.08 17.37 -12.81
CA ARG A 52 0.24 17.07 -14.24
C ARG A 52 -0.39 15.74 -14.65
N ARG A 53 -0.62 14.84 -13.69
CA ARG A 53 -1.14 13.48 -13.92
C ARG A 53 -1.98 13.05 -12.73
N PRO A 54 -3.04 12.28 -12.97
CA PRO A 54 -3.79 11.63 -11.90
C PRO A 54 -2.96 10.51 -11.26
N GLY A 55 -3.50 9.92 -10.18
CA GLY A 55 -2.96 8.73 -9.57
C GLY A 55 -2.72 7.60 -10.58
N TRP A 56 -1.73 6.75 -10.30
CA TRP A 56 -1.20 5.77 -11.27
C TRP A 56 -2.20 4.71 -11.73
N TRP A 57 -3.30 4.53 -11.04
CA TRP A 57 -4.39 3.60 -11.40
C TRP A 57 -5.75 4.29 -11.58
N ASP A 58 -5.73 5.59 -11.82
CA ASP A 58 -6.96 6.39 -12.02
C ASP A 58 -7.89 5.81 -13.09
N LEU A 59 -7.32 5.16 -14.10
CA LEU A 59 -8.11 4.48 -15.13
C LEU A 59 -9.05 3.40 -14.57
N ALA A 60 -8.64 2.72 -13.49
CA ALA A 60 -9.38 1.61 -12.90
C ALA A 60 -10.20 1.99 -11.67
N ILE A 61 -9.80 3.02 -10.92
CA ILE A 61 -10.40 3.39 -9.63
C ILE A 61 -11.21 4.67 -9.79
N GLY A 62 -12.48 4.63 -9.38
CA GLY A 62 -13.36 5.80 -9.39
C GLY A 62 -14.83 5.44 -9.58
N PRO A 63 -15.73 6.43 -9.52
CA PRO A 63 -17.16 6.20 -9.72
C PRO A 63 -17.45 5.59 -11.10
N GLY A 64 -18.12 4.43 -11.11
CA GLY A 64 -18.47 3.71 -12.35
C GLY A 64 -17.31 3.08 -13.10
N LYS A 65 -16.08 3.10 -12.56
CA LYS A 65 -14.91 2.39 -13.11
C LYS A 65 -14.88 0.93 -12.66
N SER A 66 -13.86 0.16 -13.10
CA SER A 66 -13.73 -1.26 -12.76
C SER A 66 -13.67 -1.53 -11.25
N ILE A 67 -13.03 -0.63 -10.50
CA ILE A 67 -13.05 -0.58 -9.03
C ILE A 67 -13.95 0.60 -8.66
N ASP A 68 -15.24 0.35 -8.62
CA ASP A 68 -16.28 1.38 -8.49
C ASP A 68 -16.36 1.90 -7.05
N THR A 69 -15.91 3.13 -6.85
CA THR A 69 -15.92 3.80 -5.54
C THR A 69 -17.31 4.24 -5.06
N ASN A 70 -18.37 4.11 -5.87
CA ASN A 70 -19.75 4.23 -5.40
C ASN A 70 -20.16 3.02 -4.52
N ARG A 71 -19.48 1.89 -4.65
CA ARG A 71 -19.79 0.62 -3.98
C ARG A 71 -18.68 0.14 -3.05
N LEU A 72 -17.45 0.47 -3.36
CA LEU A 72 -16.24 -0.03 -2.72
C LEU A 72 -15.51 1.10 -1.99
N TYR A 73 -14.96 0.76 -0.85
CA TYR A 73 -14.03 1.60 -0.11
C TYR A 73 -12.60 1.18 -0.44
N VAL A 74 -11.92 1.95 -1.26
CA VAL A 74 -10.57 1.63 -1.73
C VAL A 74 -9.54 2.27 -0.82
N VAL A 75 -8.53 1.51 -0.42
CA VAL A 75 -7.40 1.97 0.39
C VAL A 75 -6.11 1.67 -0.36
N CYS A 76 -5.25 2.66 -0.51
CA CYS A 76 -3.89 2.49 -1.00
C CYS A 76 -2.91 3.12 -0.01
N SER A 77 -2.00 2.33 0.53
CA SER A 77 -1.01 2.80 1.49
C SER A 77 0.39 2.75 0.91
N ASN A 78 1.21 3.77 1.20
CA ASN A 78 2.60 3.76 0.82
C ASN A 78 3.42 2.75 1.63
N ASN A 79 4.35 2.06 1.01
CA ASN A 79 5.19 1.07 1.68
C ASN A 79 6.24 1.74 2.59
N LEU A 80 6.51 1.14 3.75
CA LEU A 80 7.62 1.54 4.61
C LEU A 80 8.95 1.36 3.87
N GLY A 81 9.84 2.33 3.98
CA GLY A 81 11.11 2.33 3.26
C GLY A 81 11.04 2.98 1.87
N CYS A 82 9.85 3.36 1.39
CA CYS A 82 9.66 4.09 0.14
C CYS A 82 9.77 5.61 0.32
N CYS A 83 9.83 6.34 -0.83
CA CYS A 83 10.20 7.77 -0.84
C CYS A 83 9.04 8.74 -0.57
N ASP A 84 7.78 8.28 -0.68
CA ASP A 84 6.61 9.16 -0.75
C ASP A 84 5.90 9.35 0.61
N GLY A 85 6.62 9.81 1.61
CA GLY A 85 6.08 10.29 2.88
C GLY A 85 5.93 9.26 4.00
N SER A 86 5.97 7.95 3.74
CA SER A 86 6.09 6.95 4.81
C SER A 86 7.51 6.92 5.39
N SER A 87 7.65 6.41 6.62
CA SER A 87 8.98 6.24 7.24
C SER A 87 9.94 5.50 6.33
N GLY A 88 11.14 6.04 6.17
CA GLY A 88 12.18 5.52 5.29
C GLY A 88 13.55 6.05 5.69
N PRO A 89 14.60 5.75 4.90
CA PRO A 89 15.97 6.16 5.19
C PRO A 89 16.16 7.66 5.42
N ASN A 90 15.33 8.49 4.80
CA ASN A 90 15.40 9.95 4.92
C ASN A 90 14.67 10.51 6.16
N THR A 91 13.94 9.68 6.89
CA THR A 91 13.25 10.11 8.11
C THR A 91 14.21 10.15 9.29
N ILE A 92 13.89 11.02 10.26
CA ILE A 92 14.75 11.20 11.46
C ILE A 92 14.62 9.98 12.38
N ASN A 93 15.76 9.44 12.77
CA ASN A 93 15.85 8.43 13.81
C ASN A 93 15.66 9.11 15.18
N PRO A 94 14.61 8.78 15.93
CA PRO A 94 14.33 9.44 17.21
C PRO A 94 15.40 9.19 18.29
N ALA A 95 16.23 8.17 18.14
CA ALA A 95 17.29 7.85 19.11
C ALA A 95 18.54 8.71 18.88
N THR A 96 18.81 9.14 17.65
CA THR A 96 20.02 9.90 17.29
C THR A 96 19.73 11.33 16.88
N ASN A 97 18.48 11.65 16.58
CA ASN A 97 18.03 12.91 15.97
C ASN A 97 18.69 13.22 14.60
N GLU A 98 19.16 12.18 13.90
CA GLU A 98 19.76 12.23 12.58
C GLU A 98 18.94 11.36 11.60
N PRO A 99 19.01 11.56 10.29
CA PRO A 99 18.38 10.65 9.33
C PRO A 99 18.83 9.21 9.53
N TRP A 100 17.92 8.27 9.36
CA TRP A 100 18.24 6.85 9.46
C TRP A 100 19.35 6.42 8.49
N GLY A 101 19.34 6.93 7.27
CA GLY A 101 20.30 6.55 6.24
C GLY A 101 20.38 5.04 6.06
N GLY A 102 21.60 4.52 6.00
CA GLY A 102 21.86 3.08 5.88
C GLY A 102 21.50 2.24 7.12
N ALA A 103 21.21 2.88 8.25
CA ALA A 103 20.75 2.19 9.47
C ALA A 103 19.23 1.92 9.49
N PHE A 104 18.50 2.41 8.46
CA PHE A 104 17.06 2.13 8.37
C PHE A 104 16.82 0.62 8.27
N PRO A 105 15.90 0.05 9.07
CA PRO A 105 15.56 -1.36 9.00
C PRO A 105 15.13 -1.75 7.57
N GLN A 106 15.52 -2.94 7.12
CA GLN A 106 15.12 -3.44 5.80
C GLN A 106 13.74 -4.12 5.90
N PRO A 107 12.64 -3.46 5.49
CA PRO A 107 11.31 -4.05 5.56
C PRO A 107 11.19 -5.21 4.57
N GLN A 108 10.57 -6.27 5.02
CA GLN A 108 10.18 -7.40 4.17
C GLN A 108 8.70 -7.27 3.77
N VAL A 109 8.28 -8.02 2.77
CA VAL A 109 6.87 -8.03 2.31
C VAL A 109 5.89 -8.30 3.47
N LYS A 110 6.24 -9.24 4.37
CA LYS A 110 5.44 -9.54 5.56
C LYS A 110 5.31 -8.35 6.53
N ASP A 111 6.30 -7.46 6.59
CA ASP A 111 6.26 -6.29 7.48
C ASP A 111 5.31 -5.23 6.90
N TRP A 112 5.30 -5.06 5.58
CA TRP A 112 4.30 -4.22 4.89
C TRP A 112 2.88 -4.75 5.13
N VAL A 113 2.66 -6.05 4.96
CA VAL A 113 1.35 -6.70 5.17
C VAL A 113 0.88 -6.55 6.62
N ARG A 114 1.74 -6.77 7.61
CA ARG A 114 1.43 -6.54 9.02
C ARG A 114 1.06 -5.09 9.32
N SER A 115 1.77 -4.15 8.70
CA SER A 115 1.47 -2.73 8.88
C SER A 115 0.16 -2.33 8.18
N GLN A 116 -0.16 -2.92 7.03
CA GLN A 116 -1.46 -2.76 6.36
C GLN A 116 -2.60 -3.36 7.18
N LYS A 117 -2.34 -4.47 7.89
CA LYS A 117 -3.32 -5.07 8.81
C LYS A 117 -3.71 -4.11 9.94
N ARG A 118 -2.71 -3.42 10.53
CA ARG A 118 -2.97 -2.40 11.56
C ARG A 118 -3.69 -1.19 11.00
N LEU A 119 -3.39 -0.78 9.75
CA LEU A 119 -4.14 0.26 9.07
C LEU A 119 -5.61 -0.15 8.87
N ALA A 120 -5.87 -1.40 8.47
CA ALA A 120 -7.24 -1.91 8.33
C ALA A 120 -8.01 -1.85 9.67
N GLU A 121 -7.37 -2.24 10.77
CA GLU A 121 -7.93 -2.14 12.11
C GLU A 121 -8.25 -0.69 12.52
N HIS A 122 -7.33 0.23 12.23
CA HIS A 122 -7.51 1.66 12.48
C HIS A 122 -8.69 2.24 11.69
N LEU A 123 -8.86 1.81 10.45
CA LEU A 123 -9.97 2.23 9.58
C LEU A 123 -11.29 1.47 9.86
N ASN A 124 -11.33 0.61 10.88
CA ASN A 124 -12.47 -0.25 11.20
C ASN A 124 -12.88 -1.21 10.05
N ILE A 125 -11.95 -1.58 9.20
CA ILE A 125 -12.14 -2.59 8.17
C ILE A 125 -12.10 -3.96 8.86
N ARG A 126 -13.13 -4.75 8.67
CA ARG A 126 -13.22 -6.11 9.24
C ARG A 126 -12.68 -7.17 8.30
N ARG A 127 -12.84 -6.94 7.00
CA ARG A 127 -12.43 -7.85 5.95
C ARG A 127 -12.22 -7.09 4.65
N TRP A 128 -11.21 -7.49 3.89
CA TRP A 128 -11.01 -7.01 2.54
C TRP A 128 -11.90 -7.79 1.57
N ALA A 129 -12.78 -7.11 0.83
CA ALA A 129 -13.47 -7.69 -0.31
C ALA A 129 -12.46 -8.13 -1.38
N ALA A 130 -11.39 -7.37 -1.54
CA ALA A 130 -10.25 -7.80 -2.36
C ALA A 130 -8.94 -7.17 -1.86
N VAL A 131 -7.83 -7.89 -2.04
CA VAL A 131 -6.47 -7.35 -1.99
C VAL A 131 -5.88 -7.51 -3.38
N ILE A 132 -5.50 -6.37 -4.00
CA ILE A 132 -5.09 -6.31 -5.40
C ILE A 132 -3.70 -5.70 -5.48
N GLY A 133 -2.81 -6.33 -6.24
CA GLY A 133 -1.49 -5.76 -6.47
C GLY A 133 -0.79 -6.30 -7.71
N GLY A 134 0.05 -5.45 -8.31
CA GLY A 134 0.92 -5.80 -9.43
C GLY A 134 2.38 -5.89 -9.01
N SER A 135 3.17 -6.80 -9.61
CA SER A 135 4.59 -6.96 -9.32
C SER A 135 4.85 -7.11 -7.81
N LEU A 136 5.63 -6.22 -7.18
CA LEU A 136 5.86 -6.20 -5.73
C LEU A 136 4.54 -6.09 -4.92
N GLY A 137 3.56 -5.34 -5.43
CA GLY A 137 2.22 -5.29 -4.84
C GLY A 137 1.49 -6.62 -4.89
N GLY A 138 1.69 -7.41 -5.94
CA GLY A 138 1.15 -8.77 -6.04
C GLY A 138 1.78 -9.73 -5.04
N MET A 139 3.06 -9.57 -4.71
CA MET A 139 3.70 -10.30 -3.61
C MET A 139 3.05 -9.96 -2.26
N GLN A 140 2.70 -8.69 -2.04
CA GLN A 140 1.97 -8.29 -0.84
C GLN A 140 0.57 -8.92 -0.80
N ALA A 141 -0.16 -8.94 -1.93
CA ALA A 141 -1.47 -9.57 -2.00
C ALA A 141 -1.41 -11.07 -1.69
N LEU A 142 -0.41 -11.78 -2.22
CA LEU A 142 -0.15 -13.19 -1.88
C LEU A 142 0.17 -13.37 -0.39
N GLN A 143 1.03 -12.49 0.16
CA GLN A 143 1.40 -12.56 1.58
C GLN A 143 0.19 -12.31 2.49
N TRP A 144 -0.75 -11.44 2.10
CA TRP A 144 -2.01 -11.24 2.79
C TRP A 144 -2.84 -12.53 2.85
N ALA A 145 -2.97 -13.22 1.73
CA ALA A 145 -3.73 -14.48 1.67
C ALA A 145 -3.09 -15.60 2.49
N VAL A 146 -1.76 -15.55 2.67
CA VAL A 146 -1.02 -16.53 3.50
C VAL A 146 -1.11 -16.20 4.99
N ASP A 147 -0.84 -14.95 5.37
CA ASP A 147 -0.76 -14.55 6.79
C ASP A 147 -2.13 -14.33 7.43
N PHE A 148 -3.12 -13.87 6.64
CA PHE A 148 -4.44 -13.47 7.11
C PHE A 148 -5.58 -13.98 6.20
N PRO A 149 -5.70 -15.29 5.97
CA PRO A 149 -6.67 -15.86 5.02
C PRO A 149 -8.13 -15.47 5.34
N ASP A 150 -8.48 -15.38 6.62
CA ASP A 150 -9.83 -15.01 7.06
C ASP A 150 -10.17 -13.53 6.80
N TRP A 151 -9.16 -12.71 6.50
CA TRP A 151 -9.31 -11.29 6.22
C TRP A 151 -9.45 -10.94 4.75
N VAL A 152 -9.23 -11.89 3.85
CA VAL A 152 -9.17 -11.67 2.40
C VAL A 152 -10.22 -12.53 1.71
N GLU A 153 -11.20 -11.89 1.07
CA GLU A 153 -12.18 -12.62 0.28
C GLU A 153 -11.62 -12.99 -1.10
N HIS A 154 -11.00 -12.00 -1.75
CA HIS A 154 -10.38 -12.20 -3.06
C HIS A 154 -8.93 -11.68 -3.04
N CYS A 155 -8.00 -12.53 -3.47
CA CYS A 155 -6.61 -12.17 -3.70
C CYS A 155 -6.36 -12.07 -5.22
N ILE A 156 -6.05 -10.86 -5.70
CA ILE A 156 -5.85 -10.59 -7.13
C ILE A 156 -4.41 -10.15 -7.35
N THR A 157 -3.65 -11.00 -8.03
CA THR A 157 -2.24 -10.77 -8.30
C THR A 157 -2.01 -10.57 -9.80
N LEU A 158 -1.30 -9.51 -10.15
CA LEU A 158 -1.02 -9.14 -11.53
C LEU A 158 0.50 -9.16 -11.75
N ALA A 159 0.96 -9.96 -12.71
CA ALA A 159 2.38 -10.04 -13.08
C ALA A 159 3.32 -10.21 -11.85
N ALA A 160 2.95 -11.09 -10.94
CA ALA A 160 3.70 -11.36 -9.70
C ALA A 160 3.96 -12.84 -9.50
N ALA A 161 5.01 -13.15 -8.76
CA ALA A 161 5.37 -14.49 -8.31
C ALA A 161 5.58 -14.50 -6.80
N PRO A 162 5.52 -15.69 -6.12
CA PRO A 162 5.73 -15.79 -4.68
C PRO A 162 7.13 -15.36 -4.22
N GLY A 163 8.09 -15.28 -5.12
CA GLY A 163 9.45 -14.83 -4.86
C GLY A 163 10.13 -14.39 -6.14
N LEU A 164 11.19 -13.59 -6.01
CA LEU A 164 12.02 -13.19 -7.13
C LEU A 164 13.02 -14.31 -7.46
N THR A 165 13.11 -14.66 -8.74
CA THR A 165 14.22 -15.49 -9.23
C THR A 165 15.53 -14.69 -9.21
N ALA A 166 16.66 -15.38 -9.23
CA ALA A 166 17.98 -14.74 -9.33
C ALA A 166 18.07 -13.81 -10.57
N LEU A 167 17.47 -14.22 -11.70
CA LEU A 167 17.41 -13.41 -12.91
C LEU A 167 16.58 -12.14 -12.72
N ALA A 168 15.40 -12.24 -12.10
CA ALA A 168 14.55 -11.08 -11.83
C ALA A 168 15.22 -10.11 -10.85
N THR A 169 15.86 -10.62 -9.79
CA THR A 169 16.64 -9.82 -8.85
C THR A 169 17.78 -9.09 -9.57
N TRP A 170 18.52 -9.80 -10.42
CA TRP A 170 19.61 -9.20 -11.20
C TRP A 170 19.09 -8.12 -12.15
N ALA A 171 18.00 -8.34 -12.85
CA ALA A 171 17.42 -7.37 -13.78
C ALA A 171 16.94 -6.08 -13.08
N ILE A 172 16.41 -6.19 -11.84
CA ILE A 172 15.95 -5.03 -11.04
C ILE A 172 17.13 -4.23 -10.46
N LEU A 173 18.19 -4.91 -10.02
CA LEU A 173 19.32 -4.29 -9.33
C LEU A 173 20.44 -3.85 -10.27
N ARG A 174 20.34 -4.13 -11.57
CA ARG A 174 21.34 -3.73 -12.55
C ARG A 174 21.33 -2.21 -12.72
N PRO A 175 22.48 -1.51 -12.52
CA PRO A 175 22.56 -0.10 -12.87
C PRO A 175 22.40 0.07 -14.39
N TRP A 176 21.58 1.01 -14.79
CA TRP A 176 21.37 1.43 -16.19
C TRP A 176 22.52 2.33 -16.64
#